data_d75d203fea868c2b0ae1e5b201423392
#
_entry.id   d75d203fea868c2b0ae1e5b201423392
#
_cell.length_a   1.000
_cell.length_b   1.000
_cell.length_c   1.000
_cell.angle_alpha   90.00
_cell.angle_beta   90.00
_cell.angle_gamma   90.00
#
_symmetry.space_group_name_H-M   'P 1'
#
loop_
_entity.id
_entity.type
_entity.pdbx_description
1 polymer ?
#
loop_
_entity_poly.entity_id
_entity_poly.type
_entity_poly.pdbx_seq_one_letter_code
_entity_poly.pdbx_strand_id
1 'polypeptide(L)'
;MILETDRLILRPWEETDAKECYKYAKDPRVGPVAGWPVHTSEENSRQLIRDVLMAPETYAIVLKDTGLPIGSIGFHHNDLAEKDDEAELGYWLGVDYWGQGLVPEAGRELLRHAFEDLNLVRIWCGYYDGNEKSKRVQEKLGFKYQWATEDVPVPLLGEIRNGHVSLLTKDEWENLITLYTPSLEELWFRQKMMADTETMSYNHAWGGTIPFPKEEWPGWYDFWIVNHEGKRYFRYLKDNAGHFIGEIAYHYDSDRNLYIAHVIVYAPYRKKGYGSIGLDLLCSAAKQNGIKLLYDDIAIDNPAVTMFLKNGFIEEYRTSEIIMLKKEL
;
A
#
# COMPACT_ATOMS: atom_id res chain seq x y z
N MET A 1 1.28 23.83 7.07
CA MET A 1 2.39 22.84 7.05
C MET A 1 2.69 22.47 5.60
N ILE A 2 3.87 21.98 5.27
CA ILE A 2 4.21 21.44 3.95
C ILE A 2 4.66 20.01 4.19
N LEU A 3 4.09 19.05 3.42
CA LEU A 3 4.47 17.65 3.42
C LEU A 3 5.09 17.31 2.06
N GLU A 4 6.08 16.42 2.03
CA GLU A 4 6.80 16.08 0.81
C GLU A 4 6.87 14.58 0.60
N THR A 5 6.75 14.16 -0.66
CA THR A 5 6.98 12.79 -1.12
C THR A 5 8.08 12.77 -2.17
N ASP A 6 8.32 11.64 -2.82
CA ASP A 6 9.32 11.56 -3.90
C ASP A 6 8.99 12.51 -5.06
N ARG A 7 7.72 12.55 -5.49
CA ARG A 7 7.26 13.31 -6.68
C ARG A 7 6.42 14.54 -6.37
N LEU A 8 5.92 14.67 -5.12
CA LEU A 8 4.88 15.64 -4.78
C LEU A 8 5.28 16.52 -3.60
N ILE A 9 4.71 17.74 -3.59
CA ILE A 9 4.64 18.63 -2.45
C ILE A 9 3.15 18.82 -2.13
N LEU A 10 2.78 18.58 -0.88
CA LEU A 10 1.45 18.90 -0.35
C LEU A 10 1.59 20.19 0.44
N ARG A 11 1.05 21.28 -0.08
CA ARG A 11 1.08 22.60 0.53
C ARG A 11 -0.31 23.22 0.63
N PRO A 12 -0.54 24.18 1.53
CA PRO A 12 -1.78 24.93 1.49
C PRO A 12 -2.07 25.50 0.10
N TRP A 13 -3.35 25.59 -0.24
CA TRP A 13 -3.78 26.26 -1.46
C TRP A 13 -3.55 27.76 -1.36
N GLU A 14 -3.28 28.39 -2.49
CA GLU A 14 -3.14 29.83 -2.65
C GLU A 14 -4.10 30.33 -3.72
N GLU A 15 -4.60 31.56 -3.59
CA GLU A 15 -5.50 32.15 -4.61
C GLU A 15 -4.85 32.23 -6.00
N THR A 16 -3.53 32.30 -6.04
CA THR A 16 -2.72 32.29 -7.27
C THR A 16 -2.81 30.97 -8.03
N ASP A 17 -3.24 29.89 -7.36
CA ASP A 17 -3.45 28.56 -7.95
C ASP A 17 -4.75 28.45 -8.78
N ALA A 18 -5.59 29.50 -8.78
CA ALA A 18 -6.93 29.48 -9.37
C ALA A 18 -6.94 29.03 -10.84
N LYS A 19 -5.93 29.41 -11.61
CA LYS A 19 -5.80 29.04 -13.02
C LYS A 19 -5.62 27.52 -13.20
N GLU A 20 -4.71 26.91 -12.44
CA GLU A 20 -4.46 25.48 -12.52
C GLU A 20 -5.59 24.67 -11.89
N CYS A 21 -6.17 25.17 -10.79
CA CYS A 21 -7.39 24.59 -10.21
C CYS A 21 -8.51 24.53 -11.23
N TYR A 22 -8.83 25.65 -11.90
CA TYR A 22 -9.86 25.70 -12.94
C TYR A 22 -9.58 24.76 -14.10
N LYS A 23 -8.32 24.70 -14.55
CA LYS A 23 -7.89 23.83 -15.65
C LYS A 23 -8.36 22.39 -15.47
N TYR A 24 -8.26 21.84 -14.27
CA TYR A 24 -8.60 20.44 -13.97
C TYR A 24 -10.02 20.29 -13.40
N ALA A 25 -10.47 21.20 -12.54
CA ALA A 25 -11.77 21.11 -11.89
C ALA A 25 -12.97 21.42 -12.80
N LYS A 26 -12.75 22.01 -13.96
CA LYS A 26 -13.80 22.18 -15.02
C LYS A 26 -14.12 20.89 -15.77
N ASP A 27 -13.29 19.84 -15.66
CA ASP A 27 -13.53 18.58 -16.34
C ASP A 27 -14.67 17.80 -15.65
N PRO A 28 -15.75 17.44 -16.37
CA PRO A 28 -16.91 16.77 -15.77
C PRO A 28 -16.61 15.37 -15.22
N ARG A 29 -15.45 14.81 -15.52
CA ARG A 29 -14.98 13.53 -14.97
C ARG A 29 -14.35 13.68 -13.59
N VAL A 30 -14.06 14.89 -13.11
CA VAL A 30 -13.39 15.16 -11.82
C VAL A 30 -14.41 15.46 -10.73
N GLY A 31 -15.06 16.60 -10.78
CA GLY A 31 -15.97 17.05 -9.72
C GLY A 31 -17.24 16.22 -9.57
N PRO A 32 -18.02 16.04 -10.64
CA PRO A 32 -19.30 15.34 -10.54
C PRO A 32 -19.23 13.92 -10.01
N VAL A 33 -18.17 13.17 -10.30
CA VAL A 33 -18.00 11.83 -9.77
C VAL A 33 -17.71 11.82 -8.25
N ALA A 34 -17.21 12.93 -7.73
CA ALA A 34 -16.92 13.14 -6.30
C ALA A 34 -18.04 13.92 -5.57
N GLY A 35 -19.13 14.26 -6.26
CA GLY A 35 -20.32 14.89 -5.64
C GLY A 35 -20.33 16.42 -5.68
N TRP A 36 -19.47 17.08 -6.47
CA TRP A 36 -19.46 18.53 -6.62
C TRP A 36 -19.46 18.97 -8.09
N PRO A 37 -20.06 20.13 -8.42
CA PRO A 37 -20.20 20.59 -9.81
C PRO A 37 -18.86 21.03 -10.38
N VAL A 38 -18.76 21.00 -11.70
CA VAL A 38 -17.61 21.56 -12.41
C VAL A 38 -17.40 23.02 -12.09
N HIS A 39 -16.15 23.47 -11.99
CA HIS A 39 -15.82 24.87 -11.88
C HIS A 39 -16.14 25.59 -13.20
N THR A 40 -16.74 26.78 -13.11
CA THR A 40 -17.27 27.52 -14.28
C THR A 40 -16.31 28.56 -14.85
N SER A 41 -15.36 29.02 -14.03
CA SER A 41 -14.34 30.00 -14.42
C SER A 41 -13.14 29.95 -13.46
N GLU A 42 -12.05 30.64 -13.83
CA GLU A 42 -10.90 30.85 -12.94
C GLU A 42 -11.32 31.64 -11.68
N GLU A 43 -12.18 32.65 -11.81
CA GLU A 43 -12.67 33.41 -10.66
C GLU A 43 -13.54 32.55 -9.73
N ASN A 44 -14.38 31.68 -10.29
CA ASN A 44 -15.11 30.69 -9.49
C ASN A 44 -14.15 29.75 -8.75
N SER A 45 -13.08 29.30 -9.41
CA SER A 45 -12.03 28.48 -8.75
C SER A 45 -11.34 29.25 -7.64
N ARG A 46 -11.02 30.54 -7.84
CA ARG A 46 -10.42 31.40 -6.81
C ARG A 46 -11.33 31.55 -5.58
N GLN A 47 -12.63 31.72 -5.82
CA GLN A 47 -13.61 31.77 -4.75
C GLN A 47 -13.66 30.46 -3.96
N LEU A 48 -13.71 29.32 -4.66
CA LEU A 48 -13.72 28.00 -4.01
C LEU A 48 -12.41 27.66 -3.29
N ILE A 49 -11.27 28.15 -3.79
CA ILE A 49 -10.00 28.05 -3.06
C ILE A 49 -10.14 28.75 -1.71
N ARG A 50 -10.62 30.01 -1.67
CA ARG A 50 -10.81 30.78 -0.42
C ARG A 50 -11.79 30.12 0.53
N ASP A 51 -12.93 29.69 0.02
CA ASP A 51 -14.07 29.27 0.85
C ASP A 51 -13.98 27.83 1.31
N VAL A 52 -13.26 26.97 0.55
CA VAL A 52 -13.23 25.51 0.78
C VAL A 52 -11.81 24.97 0.86
N LEU A 53 -10.97 25.23 -0.13
CA LEU A 53 -9.68 24.55 -0.26
C LEU A 53 -8.57 25.10 0.65
N MET A 54 -8.72 26.33 1.17
CA MET A 54 -7.82 26.89 2.18
C MET A 54 -8.18 26.47 3.62
N ALA A 55 -9.10 25.52 3.79
CA ALA A 55 -9.40 24.95 5.10
C ALA A 55 -8.17 24.26 5.71
N PRO A 56 -8.06 24.20 7.05
CA PRO A 56 -7.02 23.43 7.72
C PRO A 56 -6.97 21.99 7.21
N GLU A 57 -5.78 21.42 7.17
CA GLU A 57 -5.50 20.04 6.70
C GLU A 57 -6.01 19.73 5.29
N THR A 58 -6.17 20.77 4.45
CA THR A 58 -6.48 20.65 3.02
C THR A 58 -5.31 21.18 2.21
N TYR A 59 -4.80 20.37 1.30
CA TYR A 59 -3.56 20.63 0.59
C TYR A 59 -3.75 20.57 -0.93
N ALA A 60 -3.07 21.46 -1.64
CA ALA A 60 -2.81 21.31 -3.06
C ALA A 60 -1.79 20.17 -3.28
N ILE A 61 -2.09 19.26 -4.17
CA ILE A 61 -1.12 18.26 -4.65
C ILE A 61 -0.30 18.94 -5.75
N VAL A 62 0.94 19.28 -5.45
CA VAL A 62 1.86 19.98 -6.38
C VAL A 62 2.88 19.00 -6.93
N LEU A 63 3.02 18.93 -8.25
CA LEU A 63 4.03 18.09 -8.89
C LEU A 63 5.40 18.78 -8.82
N LYS A 64 6.40 18.12 -8.23
CA LYS A 64 7.77 18.68 -8.06
C LYS A 64 8.40 19.13 -9.39
N ASP A 65 8.20 18.37 -10.45
CA ASP A 65 8.78 18.64 -11.78
C ASP A 65 8.31 19.96 -12.38
N THR A 66 7.08 20.38 -12.09
CA THR A 66 6.49 21.59 -12.69
C THR A 66 6.26 22.71 -11.69
N GLY A 67 6.23 22.40 -10.39
CA GLY A 67 5.85 23.34 -9.35
C GLY A 67 4.35 23.73 -9.37
N LEU A 68 3.52 23.05 -10.16
CA LEU A 68 2.10 23.39 -10.36
C LEU A 68 1.17 22.43 -9.63
N PRO A 69 0.05 22.92 -9.05
CA PRO A 69 -0.96 22.08 -8.45
C PRO A 69 -1.72 21.29 -9.52
N ILE A 70 -1.93 20.03 -9.27
CA ILE A 70 -2.58 19.07 -10.15
C ILE A 70 -3.85 18.42 -9.55
N GLY A 71 -4.13 18.71 -8.29
CA GLY A 71 -5.26 18.16 -7.54
C GLY A 71 -5.29 18.65 -6.10
N SER A 72 -6.16 18.07 -5.30
CA SER A 72 -6.31 18.36 -3.88
C SER A 72 -6.42 17.07 -3.07
N ILE A 73 -5.95 17.13 -1.83
CA ILE A 73 -6.13 16.09 -0.83
C ILE A 73 -6.26 16.75 0.54
N GLY A 74 -7.09 16.21 1.42
CA GLY A 74 -7.26 16.80 2.75
C GLY A 74 -8.16 16.00 3.66
N PHE A 75 -8.25 16.46 4.91
CA PHE A 75 -9.15 15.93 5.91
C PHE A 75 -10.34 16.84 6.13
N HIS A 76 -11.50 16.23 6.33
CA HIS A 76 -12.75 16.92 6.64
C HIS A 76 -13.39 16.30 7.88
N HIS A 77 -14.08 17.14 8.66
CA HIS A 77 -14.98 16.68 9.71
C HIS A 77 -16.42 16.75 9.18
N ASN A 78 -17.12 15.64 9.26
CA ASN A 78 -18.52 15.52 8.83
C ASN A 78 -19.21 14.39 9.62
N ASP A 79 -20.40 13.97 9.16
CA ASP A 79 -21.22 12.95 9.83
C ASP A 79 -20.55 11.57 9.94
N LEU A 80 -19.47 11.29 9.18
CA LEU A 80 -18.68 10.06 9.31
C LEU A 80 -17.58 10.19 10.37
N ALA A 81 -17.08 11.40 10.59
CA ALA A 81 -15.99 11.72 11.50
C ALA A 81 -16.48 12.69 12.60
N GLU A 82 -17.33 12.16 13.49
CA GLU A 82 -17.99 12.96 14.54
C GLU A 82 -17.08 13.31 15.72
N LYS A 83 -16.00 12.55 15.91
CA LYS A 83 -15.09 12.73 17.04
C LYS A 83 -13.86 13.53 16.66
N ASP A 84 -13.28 14.21 17.63
CA ASP A 84 -12.09 15.04 17.45
C ASP A 84 -10.84 14.25 17.01
N ASP A 85 -10.83 12.93 17.28
CA ASP A 85 -9.74 12.03 16.92
C ASP A 85 -10.01 11.22 15.63
N GLU A 86 -11.04 11.63 14.87
CA GLU A 86 -11.42 11.03 13.58
C GLU A 86 -11.45 12.11 12.48
N ALA A 87 -11.24 11.72 11.22
CA ALA A 87 -11.40 12.59 10.06
C ALA A 87 -11.85 11.79 8.83
N GLU A 88 -12.42 12.45 7.82
CA GLU A 88 -12.65 11.87 6.50
C GLU A 88 -11.59 12.35 5.51
N LEU A 89 -10.98 11.43 4.79
CA LEU A 89 -10.05 11.70 3.71
C LEU A 89 -10.81 11.99 2.41
N GLY A 90 -10.62 13.18 1.87
CA GLY A 90 -11.11 13.59 0.56
C GLY A 90 -9.97 13.90 -0.40
N TYR A 91 -10.16 13.63 -1.69
CA TYR A 91 -9.18 13.95 -2.75
C TYR A 91 -9.81 14.05 -4.14
N TRP A 92 -9.14 14.80 -4.99
CA TRP A 92 -9.37 14.78 -6.44
C TRP A 92 -8.06 15.06 -7.19
N LEU A 93 -7.99 14.65 -8.44
CA LEU A 93 -6.80 14.80 -9.29
C LEU A 93 -7.22 15.10 -10.73
N GLY A 94 -6.45 15.94 -11.40
CA GLY A 94 -6.59 16.21 -12.83
C GLY A 94 -6.48 14.92 -13.66
N VAL A 95 -7.33 14.79 -14.69
CA VAL A 95 -7.47 13.58 -15.49
C VAL A 95 -6.15 13.12 -16.13
N ASP A 96 -5.32 14.07 -16.55
CA ASP A 96 -4.03 13.82 -17.20
C ASP A 96 -3.02 13.07 -16.29
N TYR A 97 -3.29 13.06 -14.98
CA TYR A 97 -2.43 12.44 -13.96
C TYR A 97 -2.99 11.14 -13.38
N TRP A 98 -4.14 10.68 -13.89
CA TRP A 98 -4.73 9.43 -13.43
C TRP A 98 -3.89 8.22 -13.81
N GLY A 99 -3.99 7.17 -13.02
CA GLY A 99 -3.29 5.90 -13.26
C GLY A 99 -1.79 5.90 -12.91
N GLN A 100 -1.21 7.04 -12.52
CA GLN A 100 0.22 7.19 -12.23
C GLN A 100 0.59 6.95 -10.76
N GLY A 101 -0.38 6.60 -9.90
CA GLY A 101 -0.14 6.32 -8.47
C GLY A 101 0.08 7.56 -7.60
N LEU A 102 -0.17 8.77 -8.11
CA LEU A 102 0.10 10.04 -7.39
C LEU A 102 -0.83 10.24 -6.18
N VAL A 103 -2.14 9.92 -6.29
CA VAL A 103 -3.05 10.01 -5.13
C VAL A 103 -2.68 9.00 -4.04
N PRO A 104 -2.38 7.72 -4.32
CA PRO A 104 -1.84 6.82 -3.31
C PRO A 104 -0.53 7.30 -2.65
N GLU A 105 0.35 7.98 -3.40
CA GLU A 105 1.58 8.56 -2.85
C GLU A 105 1.28 9.72 -1.89
N ALA A 106 0.50 10.69 -2.33
CA ALA A 106 0.03 11.82 -1.50
C ALA A 106 -0.72 11.33 -0.25
N GLY A 107 -1.61 10.34 -0.45
CA GLY A 107 -2.43 9.77 0.61
C GLY A 107 -1.62 9.08 1.69
N ARG A 108 -0.55 8.36 1.34
CA ARG A 108 0.33 7.74 2.36
C ARG A 108 0.98 8.78 3.26
N GLU A 109 1.51 9.85 2.68
CA GLU A 109 2.14 10.91 3.48
C GLU A 109 1.12 11.65 4.34
N LEU A 110 -0.07 11.93 3.81
CA LEU A 110 -1.13 12.56 4.58
C LEU A 110 -1.67 11.66 5.70
N LEU A 111 -1.76 10.35 5.48
CA LEU A 111 -2.13 9.38 6.52
C LEU A 111 -1.04 9.25 7.59
N ARG A 112 0.24 9.28 7.22
CA ARG A 112 1.34 9.37 8.18
C ARG A 112 1.14 10.60 9.07
N HIS A 113 0.94 11.76 8.46
CA HIS A 113 0.67 13.00 9.20
C HIS A 113 -0.52 12.88 10.14
N ALA A 114 -1.63 12.28 9.68
CA ALA A 114 -2.83 12.07 10.50
C ALA A 114 -2.54 11.23 11.76
N PHE A 115 -1.91 10.06 11.58
CA PHE A 115 -1.73 9.12 12.68
C PHE A 115 -0.53 9.43 13.58
N GLU A 116 0.54 10.03 13.03
CA GLU A 116 1.78 10.27 13.76
C GLU A 116 1.87 11.68 14.31
N ASP A 117 1.47 12.70 13.54
CA ASP A 117 1.62 14.10 13.94
C ASP A 117 0.34 14.65 14.60
N LEU A 118 -0.84 14.34 14.04
CA LEU A 118 -2.14 14.78 14.56
C LEU A 118 -2.72 13.83 15.60
N ASN A 119 -2.16 12.61 15.75
CA ASN A 119 -2.63 11.56 16.66
C ASN A 119 -4.10 11.13 16.43
N LEU A 120 -4.60 11.23 15.21
CA LEU A 120 -5.90 10.68 14.87
C LEU A 120 -5.90 9.15 15.02
N VAL A 121 -7.06 8.58 15.32
CA VAL A 121 -7.21 7.13 15.55
C VAL A 121 -7.99 6.44 14.44
N ARG A 122 -8.82 7.19 13.69
CA ARG A 122 -9.62 6.67 12.57
C ARG A 122 -9.67 7.67 11.44
N ILE A 123 -9.47 7.15 10.23
CA ILE A 123 -9.67 7.90 8.99
C ILE A 123 -10.74 7.18 8.17
N TRP A 124 -11.82 7.88 7.91
CA TRP A 124 -12.89 7.46 7.04
C TRP A 124 -12.61 7.89 5.59
N CYS A 125 -13.18 7.20 4.63
CA CYS A 125 -13.15 7.62 3.24
C CYS A 125 -14.37 7.09 2.49
N GLY A 126 -15.06 7.97 1.78
CA GLY A 126 -16.25 7.62 0.99
C GLY A 126 -16.03 7.64 -0.52
N TYR A 127 -16.87 6.93 -1.26
CA TYR A 127 -17.02 7.05 -2.71
C TYR A 127 -18.44 6.69 -3.13
N TYR A 128 -18.91 7.26 -4.26
CA TYR A 128 -20.20 6.92 -4.84
C TYR A 128 -20.10 5.76 -5.83
N ASP A 129 -21.22 5.07 -6.06
CA ASP A 129 -21.35 4.04 -7.07
C ASP A 129 -20.73 4.46 -8.41
N GLY A 130 -19.98 3.55 -9.04
CA GLY A 130 -19.29 3.79 -10.30
C GLY A 130 -17.93 4.49 -10.20
N ASN A 131 -17.53 4.98 -9.00
CA ASN A 131 -16.20 5.56 -8.80
C ASN A 131 -15.15 4.48 -8.41
N GLU A 132 -14.96 3.52 -9.32
CA GLU A 132 -13.98 2.44 -9.14
C GLU A 132 -12.53 2.93 -8.95
N LYS A 133 -12.22 4.16 -9.40
CA LYS A 133 -10.90 4.75 -9.22
C LYS A 133 -10.66 5.12 -7.76
N SER A 134 -11.65 5.76 -7.12
CA SER A 134 -11.57 6.07 -5.69
C SER A 134 -11.49 4.79 -4.85
N LYS A 135 -12.32 3.79 -5.14
CA LYS A 135 -12.24 2.46 -4.49
C LYS A 135 -10.82 1.89 -4.53
N ARG A 136 -10.20 1.85 -5.73
CA ARG A 136 -8.83 1.33 -5.89
C ARG A 136 -7.78 2.15 -5.14
N VAL A 137 -7.95 3.45 -5.00
CA VAL A 137 -7.07 4.29 -4.19
C VAL A 137 -7.19 3.90 -2.73
N GLN A 138 -8.41 3.77 -2.21
CA GLN A 138 -8.68 3.37 -0.83
C GLN A 138 -8.08 1.99 -0.52
N GLU A 139 -8.29 1.00 -1.40
CA GLU A 139 -7.67 -0.32 -1.29
C GLU A 139 -6.13 -0.26 -1.23
N LYS A 140 -5.50 0.57 -2.08
CA LYS A 140 -4.03 0.77 -2.09
C LYS A 140 -3.49 1.49 -0.86
N LEU A 141 -4.33 2.27 -0.18
CA LEU A 141 -4.00 2.94 1.07
C LEU A 141 -4.30 2.07 2.31
N GLY A 142 -4.89 0.88 2.12
CA GLY A 142 -5.17 -0.05 3.20
C GLY A 142 -6.53 0.13 3.87
N PHE A 143 -7.38 1.00 3.33
CA PHE A 143 -8.74 1.16 3.82
C PHE A 143 -9.53 -0.12 3.66
N LYS A 144 -10.33 -0.45 4.65
CA LYS A 144 -11.23 -1.61 4.66
C LYS A 144 -12.66 -1.16 4.51
N TYR A 145 -13.34 -1.75 3.54
CA TYR A 145 -14.75 -1.52 3.30
C TYR A 145 -15.58 -1.84 4.55
N GLN A 146 -16.54 -0.96 4.87
CA GLN A 146 -17.42 -1.08 6.02
C GLN A 146 -18.86 -1.39 5.58
N TRP A 147 -19.49 -0.45 4.86
CA TRP A 147 -20.86 -0.59 4.41
C TRP A 147 -21.17 0.27 3.17
N ALA A 148 -22.30 -0.02 2.53
CA ALA A 148 -22.96 0.87 1.57
C ALA A 148 -24.11 1.62 2.25
N THR A 149 -24.36 2.84 1.77
CA THR A 149 -25.54 3.63 2.14
C THR A 149 -26.31 3.91 0.87
N GLU A 150 -27.60 3.55 0.86
CA GLU A 150 -28.52 3.85 -0.23
C GLU A 150 -29.08 5.27 -0.09
N ASP A 151 -29.52 5.85 -1.20
CA ASP A 151 -30.22 7.12 -1.25
C ASP A 151 -29.51 8.31 -0.57
N VAL A 152 -28.16 8.39 -0.70
CA VAL A 152 -27.38 9.49 -0.15
C VAL A 152 -27.65 10.77 -0.96
N PRO A 153 -28.16 11.84 -0.36
CA PRO A 153 -28.31 13.12 -1.02
C PRO A 153 -26.97 13.71 -1.46
N VAL A 154 -26.90 14.22 -2.68
CA VAL A 154 -25.75 14.98 -3.21
C VAL A 154 -26.22 16.42 -3.51
N PRO A 155 -26.35 17.28 -2.50
CA PRO A 155 -27.07 18.55 -2.63
C PRO A 155 -26.50 19.49 -3.68
N LEU A 156 -25.18 19.51 -3.86
CA LEU A 156 -24.51 20.38 -4.83
C LEU A 156 -24.82 20.01 -6.28
N LEU A 157 -25.26 18.77 -6.54
CA LEU A 157 -25.65 18.29 -7.86
C LEU A 157 -27.16 18.11 -8.00
N GLY A 158 -27.91 18.19 -6.89
CA GLY A 158 -29.35 17.91 -6.87
C GLY A 158 -29.68 16.46 -7.17
N GLU A 159 -28.79 15.51 -6.84
CA GLU A 159 -28.91 14.09 -7.12
C GLU A 159 -29.02 13.27 -5.85
N ILE A 160 -29.44 12.02 -6.00
CA ILE A 160 -29.38 10.98 -4.97
C ILE A 160 -28.52 9.85 -5.51
N ARG A 161 -27.59 9.34 -4.71
CA ARG A 161 -26.64 8.28 -5.10
C ARG A 161 -26.48 7.27 -3.99
N ASN A 162 -26.01 6.08 -4.34
CA ASN A 162 -25.50 5.16 -3.33
C ASN A 162 -24.05 5.50 -3.01
N GLY A 163 -23.73 5.46 -1.74
CA GLY A 163 -22.40 5.71 -1.21
C GLY A 163 -21.78 4.45 -0.63
N HIS A 164 -20.48 4.40 -0.60
CA HIS A 164 -19.69 3.35 0.03
C HIS A 164 -18.74 3.99 1.02
N VAL A 165 -18.60 3.37 2.18
CA VAL A 165 -17.76 3.86 3.27
C VAL A 165 -16.68 2.84 3.58
N SER A 166 -15.46 3.31 3.72
CA SER A 166 -14.30 2.54 4.16
C SER A 166 -13.62 3.23 5.34
N LEU A 167 -12.93 2.46 6.14
CA LEU A 167 -12.22 2.90 7.35
C LEU A 167 -10.78 2.41 7.32
N LEU A 168 -9.88 3.24 7.82
CA LEU A 168 -8.52 2.87 8.21
C LEU A 168 -8.29 3.32 9.64
N THR A 169 -7.94 2.39 10.53
CA THR A 169 -7.57 2.69 11.92
C THR A 169 -6.07 2.88 12.07
N LYS A 170 -5.64 3.55 13.15
CA LYS A 170 -4.22 3.71 13.48
C LYS A 170 -3.52 2.35 13.62
N ASP A 171 -4.15 1.39 14.29
CA ASP A 171 -3.60 0.03 14.45
C ASP A 171 -3.40 -0.68 13.09
N GLU A 172 -4.35 -0.52 12.17
CA GLU A 172 -4.22 -1.07 10.82
C GLU A 172 -3.14 -0.38 10.02
N TRP A 173 -3.01 0.95 10.13
CA TRP A 173 -1.94 1.73 9.52
C TRP A 173 -0.56 1.29 10.01
N GLU A 174 -0.37 1.16 11.31
CA GLU A 174 0.90 0.73 11.91
C GLU A 174 1.32 -0.69 11.47
N ASN A 175 0.35 -1.52 11.11
CA ASN A 175 0.57 -2.89 10.63
C ASN A 175 0.49 -3.03 9.09
N LEU A 176 0.33 -1.93 8.36
CA LEU A 176 0.21 -1.95 6.90
C LEU A 176 1.53 -2.33 6.25
N ILE A 177 1.49 -3.41 5.47
CA ILE A 177 2.62 -3.91 4.71
C ILE A 177 2.34 -3.82 3.22
N THR A 178 3.29 -3.32 2.46
CA THR A 178 3.23 -3.26 1.01
C THR A 178 4.32 -4.10 0.36
N LEU A 179 4.01 -4.66 -0.80
CA LEU A 179 4.96 -5.41 -1.61
C LEU A 179 5.73 -4.46 -2.53
N TYR A 180 7.05 -4.61 -2.54
CA TYR A 180 7.94 -3.77 -3.31
C TYR A 180 8.92 -4.60 -4.14
N THR A 181 9.01 -4.27 -5.44
CA THR A 181 10.06 -4.85 -6.30
C THR A 181 11.33 -4.05 -6.12
N PRO A 182 12.40 -4.63 -5.54
CA PRO A 182 13.63 -3.88 -5.35
C PRO A 182 14.31 -3.55 -6.67
N SER A 183 15.07 -2.45 -6.71
CA SER A 183 16.09 -2.20 -7.72
C SER A 183 17.34 -3.03 -7.45
N LEU A 184 18.27 -3.06 -8.41
CA LEU A 184 19.54 -3.76 -8.23
C LEU A 184 20.34 -3.21 -7.03
N GLU A 185 20.35 -1.89 -6.90
CA GLU A 185 21.08 -1.21 -5.83
C GLU A 185 20.48 -1.48 -4.44
N GLU A 186 19.18 -1.73 -4.36
CA GLU A 186 18.49 -2.00 -3.09
C GLU A 186 18.69 -3.43 -2.57
N LEU A 187 19.41 -4.28 -3.30
CA LEU A 187 19.80 -5.62 -2.82
C LEU A 187 20.75 -5.57 -1.59
N TRP A 188 21.22 -4.37 -1.21
CA TRP A 188 21.92 -4.17 0.06
C TRP A 188 21.10 -4.65 1.26
N PHE A 189 19.75 -4.53 1.19
CA PHE A 189 18.90 -4.99 2.29
C PHE A 189 18.88 -6.51 2.38
N ARG A 190 18.79 -7.23 1.25
CA ARG A 190 18.94 -8.68 1.23
C ARG A 190 20.31 -9.11 1.75
N GLN A 191 21.39 -8.47 1.29
CA GLN A 191 22.74 -8.73 1.79
C GLN A 191 22.81 -8.60 3.31
N LYS A 192 22.22 -7.53 3.86
CA LYS A 192 22.14 -7.27 5.30
C LYS A 192 21.40 -8.38 6.04
N MET A 193 20.24 -8.80 5.55
CA MET A 193 19.45 -9.87 6.17
C MET A 193 20.17 -11.22 6.14
N MET A 194 20.75 -11.58 4.99
CA MET A 194 21.45 -12.85 4.83
C MET A 194 22.72 -12.96 5.68
N ALA A 195 23.36 -11.83 5.99
CA ALA A 195 24.53 -11.76 6.87
C ALA A 195 24.19 -11.68 8.38
N ASP A 196 22.94 -11.38 8.73
CA ASP A 196 22.50 -11.23 10.11
C ASP A 196 22.18 -12.57 10.75
N THR A 197 22.96 -12.93 11.80
CA THR A 197 22.85 -14.22 12.46
C THR A 197 21.52 -14.46 13.16
N GLU A 198 20.87 -13.41 13.68
CA GLU A 198 19.57 -13.52 14.31
C GLU A 198 18.48 -13.73 13.25
N THR A 199 18.52 -12.98 12.14
CA THR A 199 17.62 -13.17 11.01
C THR A 199 17.75 -14.57 10.43
N MET A 200 18.96 -15.08 10.26
CA MET A 200 19.26 -16.38 9.66
C MET A 200 19.29 -17.54 10.65
N SER A 201 18.90 -17.32 11.91
CA SER A 201 18.87 -18.38 12.92
C SER A 201 18.02 -19.60 12.55
N TYR A 202 16.97 -19.41 11.75
CA TYR A 202 16.12 -20.49 11.25
C TYR A 202 16.85 -21.40 10.23
N ASN A 203 17.91 -20.89 9.61
CA ASN A 203 18.67 -21.59 8.55
C ASN A 203 19.85 -22.41 9.13
N HIS A 204 19.87 -22.63 10.43
CA HIS A 204 20.98 -23.33 11.11
C HIS A 204 21.25 -24.76 10.55
N ALA A 205 20.20 -25.46 10.16
CA ALA A 205 20.30 -26.80 9.54
C ALA A 205 21.01 -26.77 8.16
N TRP A 206 21.05 -25.62 7.50
CA TRP A 206 21.65 -25.40 6.18
C TRP A 206 22.85 -24.44 6.19
N GLY A 207 23.49 -24.26 7.35
CA GLY A 207 24.73 -23.46 7.48
C GLY A 207 24.56 -22.05 8.03
N GLY A 208 23.36 -21.63 8.38
CA GLY A 208 23.09 -20.33 9.01
C GLY A 208 23.10 -19.16 8.01
N THR A 209 23.99 -18.20 8.20
CA THR A 209 24.11 -17.02 7.32
C THR A 209 24.53 -17.38 5.90
N ILE A 210 24.02 -16.64 4.93
CA ILE A 210 24.30 -16.86 3.51
C ILE A 210 25.13 -15.69 2.99
N PRO A 211 26.37 -15.88 2.50
CA PRO A 211 27.11 -14.85 1.80
C PRO A 211 26.34 -14.38 0.57
N PHE A 212 26.20 -13.07 0.41
CA PHE A 212 25.56 -12.45 -0.75
C PHE A 212 26.35 -11.19 -1.16
N PRO A 213 27.58 -11.38 -1.68
CA PRO A 213 28.45 -10.29 -2.05
C PRO A 213 27.91 -9.52 -3.25
N LYS A 214 28.28 -8.24 -3.36
CA LYS A 214 27.73 -7.32 -4.37
C LYS A 214 27.98 -7.79 -5.81
N GLU A 215 29.03 -8.53 -6.03
CA GLU A 215 29.40 -9.11 -7.33
C GLU A 215 28.38 -10.13 -7.85
N GLU A 216 27.62 -10.77 -6.96
CA GLU A 216 26.57 -11.73 -7.30
C GLU A 216 25.22 -11.08 -7.60
N TRP A 217 25.01 -9.80 -7.20
CA TRP A 217 23.73 -9.12 -7.34
C TRP A 217 23.18 -9.07 -8.76
N PRO A 218 24.00 -8.75 -9.81
CA PRO A 218 23.47 -8.69 -11.17
C PRO A 218 22.90 -10.01 -11.65
N GLY A 219 23.60 -11.12 -11.40
CA GLY A 219 23.12 -12.46 -11.79
C GLY A 219 21.90 -12.89 -11.01
N TRP A 220 21.88 -12.63 -9.71
CA TRP A 220 20.72 -12.92 -8.86
C TRP A 220 19.49 -12.08 -9.27
N TYR A 221 19.69 -10.78 -9.55
CA TYR A 221 18.64 -9.85 -9.95
C TYR A 221 18.03 -10.27 -11.29
N ASP A 222 18.87 -10.59 -12.25
CA ASP A 222 18.43 -11.10 -13.55
C ASP A 222 17.57 -12.37 -13.37
N PHE A 223 18.03 -13.31 -12.57
CA PHE A 223 17.36 -14.59 -12.35
C PHE A 223 16.01 -14.45 -11.61
N TRP A 224 15.94 -13.62 -10.57
CA TRP A 224 14.75 -13.52 -9.72
C TRP A 224 13.75 -12.44 -10.15
N ILE A 225 14.21 -11.36 -10.75
CA ILE A 225 13.40 -10.17 -11.02
C ILE A 225 13.15 -9.99 -12.53
N VAL A 226 14.18 -10.09 -13.37
CA VAL A 226 14.07 -9.81 -14.81
C VAL A 226 13.60 -11.04 -15.57
N ASN A 227 14.35 -12.14 -15.51
CA ASN A 227 14.11 -13.38 -16.25
C ASN A 227 13.47 -14.48 -15.36
N HIS A 228 12.43 -14.11 -14.60
CA HIS A 228 11.76 -15.02 -13.65
C HIS A 228 10.96 -16.16 -14.33
N GLU A 229 10.75 -16.13 -15.65
CA GLU A 229 10.08 -17.16 -16.48
C GLU A 229 8.67 -17.59 -16.01
N GLY A 230 8.00 -16.77 -15.19
CA GLY A 230 6.76 -17.17 -14.50
C GLY A 230 6.95 -18.22 -13.41
N LYS A 231 8.18 -18.71 -13.20
CA LYS A 231 8.53 -19.76 -12.24
C LYS A 231 9.05 -19.22 -10.91
N ARG A 232 9.29 -17.92 -10.82
CA ARG A 232 9.85 -17.25 -9.65
C ARG A 232 9.09 -15.97 -9.35
N TYR A 233 9.03 -15.62 -8.09
CA TYR A 233 8.44 -14.38 -7.61
C TYR A 233 9.25 -13.89 -6.41
N PHE A 234 9.57 -12.63 -6.37
CA PHE A 234 10.32 -12.04 -5.27
C PHE A 234 9.84 -10.62 -5.00
N ARG A 235 9.59 -10.27 -3.73
CA ARG A 235 9.28 -8.91 -3.28
C ARG A 235 9.87 -8.64 -1.90
N TYR A 236 10.26 -7.40 -1.66
CA TYR A 236 10.44 -6.92 -0.31
C TYR A 236 9.09 -6.60 0.33
N LEU A 237 9.05 -6.77 1.65
CA LEU A 237 8.00 -6.24 2.51
C LEU A 237 8.45 -4.85 2.97
N LYS A 238 7.62 -3.85 2.73
CA LYS A 238 7.80 -2.47 3.24
C LYS A 238 6.74 -2.17 4.27
N ASP A 239 7.13 -1.56 5.39
CA ASP A 239 6.18 -0.97 6.34
C ASP A 239 5.58 0.35 5.81
N ASN A 240 4.67 0.93 6.57
CA ASN A 240 4.02 2.20 6.25
C ASN A 240 5.00 3.39 6.18
N ALA A 241 6.11 3.34 6.95
CA ALA A 241 7.18 4.34 6.92
C ALA A 241 8.16 4.14 5.74
N GLY A 242 7.96 3.09 4.92
CA GLY A 242 8.79 2.79 3.77
C GLY A 242 10.05 1.99 4.08
N HIS A 243 10.24 1.52 5.31
CA HIS A 243 11.38 0.67 5.65
C HIS A 243 11.22 -0.73 5.07
N PHE A 244 12.31 -1.29 4.60
CA PHE A 244 12.35 -2.71 4.28
C PHE A 244 12.39 -3.54 5.56
N ILE A 245 11.43 -4.44 5.73
CA ILE A 245 11.24 -5.24 6.95
C ILE A 245 11.40 -6.74 6.73
N GLY A 246 11.47 -7.18 5.47
CA GLY A 246 11.61 -8.58 5.11
C GLY A 246 11.50 -8.81 3.62
N GLU A 247 11.47 -10.07 3.24
CA GLU A 247 11.24 -10.51 1.86
C GLU A 247 10.29 -11.69 1.80
N ILE A 248 9.57 -11.81 0.68
CA ILE A 248 8.77 -12.96 0.31
C ILE A 248 9.14 -13.42 -1.09
N ALA A 249 9.17 -14.71 -1.28
CA ALA A 249 9.45 -15.30 -2.58
C ALA A 249 8.77 -16.66 -2.75
N TYR A 250 8.58 -17.08 -3.98
CA TYR A 250 8.42 -18.48 -4.32
C TYR A 250 9.26 -18.81 -5.57
N HIS A 251 9.63 -20.06 -5.71
CA HIS A 251 10.24 -20.58 -6.93
C HIS A 251 9.74 -21.98 -7.25
N TYR A 252 9.79 -22.32 -8.53
CA TYR A 252 9.52 -23.68 -8.99
C TYR A 252 10.78 -24.55 -8.85
N ASP A 253 10.63 -25.60 -8.06
CA ASP A 253 11.64 -26.65 -7.92
C ASP A 253 11.37 -27.74 -8.97
N SER A 254 12.26 -27.86 -9.96
CA SER A 254 12.10 -28.80 -11.06
C SER A 254 12.29 -30.27 -10.68
N ASP A 255 13.09 -30.51 -9.64
CA ASP A 255 13.41 -31.87 -9.19
C ASP A 255 12.25 -32.50 -8.42
N ARG A 256 11.56 -31.65 -7.63
CA ARG A 256 10.39 -32.04 -6.84
C ARG A 256 9.06 -31.77 -7.57
N ASN A 257 9.08 -31.00 -8.66
CA ASN A 257 7.91 -30.57 -9.44
C ASN A 257 6.88 -29.80 -8.59
N LEU A 258 7.33 -28.87 -7.78
CA LEU A 258 6.47 -28.05 -6.91
C LEU A 258 7.00 -26.62 -6.71
N TYR A 259 6.13 -25.74 -6.23
CA TYR A 259 6.50 -24.36 -5.89
C TYR A 259 6.82 -24.25 -4.42
N ILE A 260 8.03 -23.79 -4.09
CA ILE A 260 8.52 -23.59 -2.73
C ILE A 260 8.38 -22.11 -2.36
N ALA A 261 7.75 -21.87 -1.21
CA ALA A 261 7.58 -20.53 -0.61
C ALA A 261 8.78 -20.18 0.28
N HIS A 262 9.02 -18.89 0.44
CA HIS A 262 9.99 -18.31 1.38
C HIS A 262 9.41 -17.04 1.97
N VAL A 263 9.44 -16.91 3.28
CA VAL A 263 9.07 -15.69 4.01
C VAL A 263 10.13 -15.42 5.06
N ILE A 264 10.87 -14.32 4.88
CA ILE A 264 11.93 -13.92 5.81
C ILE A 264 11.62 -12.53 6.35
N VAL A 265 11.44 -12.39 7.66
CA VAL A 265 11.31 -11.12 8.35
C VAL A 265 12.63 -10.80 9.04
N TYR A 266 13.19 -9.61 8.76
CA TYR A 266 14.40 -9.12 9.41
C TYR A 266 14.22 -9.08 10.93
N ALA A 267 15.17 -9.62 11.68
CA ALA A 267 15.02 -9.89 13.11
C ALA A 267 14.46 -8.72 13.95
N PRO A 268 14.90 -7.44 13.77
CA PRO A 268 14.35 -6.30 14.51
C PRO A 268 12.84 -6.04 14.32
N TYR A 269 12.26 -6.61 13.26
CA TYR A 269 10.84 -6.46 12.93
C TYR A 269 9.99 -7.69 13.28
N ARG A 270 10.58 -8.75 13.86
CA ARG A 270 9.84 -9.96 14.25
C ARG A 270 8.87 -9.71 15.40
N LYS A 271 7.96 -10.66 15.62
CA LYS A 271 6.93 -10.65 16.69
C LYS A 271 5.86 -9.56 16.55
N LYS A 272 5.78 -8.90 15.39
CA LYS A 272 4.76 -7.90 15.04
C LYS A 272 3.71 -8.41 14.04
N GLY A 273 3.65 -9.71 13.78
CA GLY A 273 2.70 -10.30 12.82
C GLY A 273 3.14 -10.27 11.35
N TYR A 274 4.22 -9.59 11.00
CA TYR A 274 4.65 -9.37 9.61
C TYR A 274 4.94 -10.66 8.82
N GLY A 275 5.37 -11.72 9.49
CA GLY A 275 5.54 -13.02 8.83
C GLY A 275 4.22 -13.60 8.32
N SER A 276 3.15 -13.51 9.11
CA SER A 276 1.79 -13.96 8.74
C SER A 276 1.24 -13.13 7.59
N ILE A 277 1.35 -11.80 7.68
CA ILE A 277 0.91 -10.87 6.63
C ILE A 277 1.69 -11.16 5.33
N GLY A 278 3.01 -11.31 5.41
CA GLY A 278 3.86 -11.63 4.26
C GLY A 278 3.48 -12.96 3.61
N LEU A 279 3.16 -13.98 4.40
CA LEU A 279 2.71 -15.28 3.89
C LEU A 279 1.36 -15.19 3.18
N ASP A 280 0.39 -14.44 3.70
CA ASP A 280 -0.90 -14.21 3.06
C ASP A 280 -0.76 -13.42 1.75
N LEU A 281 0.10 -12.40 1.73
CA LEU A 281 0.42 -11.65 0.52
C LEU A 281 1.10 -12.54 -0.54
N LEU A 282 2.01 -13.42 -0.12
CA LEU A 282 2.66 -14.38 -1.01
C LEU A 282 1.66 -15.39 -1.61
N CYS A 283 0.78 -15.96 -0.78
CA CYS A 283 -0.29 -16.85 -1.24
C CYS A 283 -1.21 -16.16 -2.25
N SER A 284 -1.58 -14.90 -1.99
CA SER A 284 -2.42 -14.10 -2.89
C SER A 284 -1.73 -13.85 -4.23
N ALA A 285 -0.45 -13.50 -4.22
CA ALA A 285 0.35 -13.31 -5.43
C ALA A 285 0.52 -14.62 -6.23
N ALA A 286 0.80 -15.73 -5.54
CA ALA A 286 0.91 -17.05 -6.18
C ALA A 286 -0.40 -17.46 -6.87
N LYS A 287 -1.54 -17.28 -6.18
CA LYS A 287 -2.86 -17.54 -6.77
C LYS A 287 -3.14 -16.68 -8.00
N GLN A 288 -2.82 -15.38 -7.96
CA GLN A 288 -2.95 -14.48 -9.12
C GLN A 288 -2.08 -14.90 -10.29
N ASN A 289 -0.92 -15.52 -10.02
CA ASN A 289 -0.02 -16.08 -11.03
C ASN A 289 -0.39 -17.51 -11.47
N GLY A 290 -1.57 -18.01 -11.06
CA GLY A 290 -2.11 -19.30 -11.49
C GLY A 290 -1.55 -20.52 -10.76
N ILE A 291 -0.80 -20.32 -9.67
CA ILE A 291 -0.29 -21.39 -8.84
C ILE A 291 -1.41 -21.90 -7.94
N LYS A 292 -1.59 -23.22 -7.89
CA LYS A 292 -2.65 -23.86 -7.11
C LYS A 292 -2.18 -24.42 -5.77
N LEU A 293 -0.90 -24.74 -5.68
CA LEU A 293 -0.30 -25.36 -4.49
C LEU A 293 1.03 -24.68 -4.18
N LEU A 294 1.20 -24.23 -2.94
CA LEU A 294 2.48 -23.78 -2.40
C LEU A 294 2.95 -24.75 -1.33
N TYR A 295 4.26 -24.98 -1.30
CA TYR A 295 4.96 -25.81 -0.34
C TYR A 295 6.03 -24.99 0.41
N ASP A 296 6.44 -25.45 1.58
CA ASP A 296 7.62 -24.95 2.27
C ASP A 296 8.25 -26.09 3.09
N ASP A 297 9.56 -26.26 3.00
CA ASP A 297 10.33 -27.22 3.81
C ASP A 297 10.99 -26.47 4.97
N ILE A 298 10.46 -26.68 6.16
CA ILE A 298 10.85 -25.95 7.36
C ILE A 298 11.57 -26.88 8.34
N ALA A 299 12.66 -26.41 8.95
CA ALA A 299 13.33 -27.17 10.02
C ALA A 299 12.32 -27.47 11.15
N ILE A 300 12.36 -28.69 11.68
CA ILE A 300 11.36 -29.20 12.63
C ILE A 300 11.26 -28.38 13.93
N ASP A 301 12.35 -27.74 14.34
CA ASP A 301 12.45 -26.88 15.51
C ASP A 301 12.27 -25.39 15.22
N ASN A 302 11.99 -25.03 13.95
CA ASN A 302 11.75 -23.65 13.56
C ASN A 302 10.37 -23.19 14.06
N PRO A 303 10.27 -22.11 14.86
CA PRO A 303 8.99 -21.59 15.36
C PRO A 303 8.04 -21.13 14.25
N ALA A 304 8.52 -20.89 13.02
CA ALA A 304 7.70 -20.52 11.88
C ALA A 304 6.69 -21.61 11.48
N VAL A 305 6.92 -22.89 11.81
CA VAL A 305 5.96 -23.98 11.58
C VAL A 305 4.56 -23.59 12.11
N THR A 306 4.49 -23.07 13.33
CA THR A 306 3.22 -22.64 13.95
C THR A 306 2.54 -21.53 13.15
N MET A 307 3.30 -20.60 12.59
CA MET A 307 2.79 -19.51 11.76
C MET A 307 2.19 -20.06 10.46
N PHE A 308 2.89 -20.95 9.76
CA PHE A 308 2.38 -21.56 8.53
C PHE A 308 1.09 -22.35 8.78
N LEU A 309 1.04 -23.18 9.82
CA LEU A 309 -0.17 -23.94 10.19
C LEU A 309 -1.36 -23.01 10.48
N LYS A 310 -1.14 -21.91 11.21
CA LYS A 310 -2.19 -20.90 11.48
C LYS A 310 -2.68 -20.19 10.21
N ASN A 311 -1.84 -20.09 9.19
CA ASN A 311 -2.18 -19.51 7.89
C ASN A 311 -2.72 -20.55 6.89
N GLY A 312 -3.18 -21.71 7.36
CA GLY A 312 -3.87 -22.70 6.56
C GLY A 312 -2.99 -23.64 5.75
N PHE A 313 -1.70 -23.67 6.03
CA PHE A 313 -0.83 -24.77 5.55
C PHE A 313 -1.11 -26.03 6.37
N ILE A 314 -0.98 -27.17 5.76
CA ILE A 314 -1.09 -28.49 6.39
C ILE A 314 0.22 -29.28 6.20
N GLU A 315 0.51 -30.18 7.11
CA GLU A 315 1.64 -31.06 7.00
C GLU A 315 1.41 -32.08 5.88
N GLU A 316 2.37 -32.18 4.95
CA GLU A 316 2.40 -33.23 3.92
C GLU A 316 3.17 -34.45 4.41
N TYR A 317 4.37 -34.21 4.93
CA TYR A 317 5.20 -35.23 5.59
C TYR A 317 6.23 -34.56 6.49
N ARG A 318 6.89 -35.36 7.31
CA ARG A 318 8.05 -34.94 8.10
C ARG A 318 9.16 -36.00 8.11
N THR A 319 10.36 -35.54 8.31
CA THR A 319 11.56 -36.33 8.61
C THR A 319 12.04 -36.05 10.03
N SER A 320 13.23 -36.53 10.38
CA SER A 320 13.89 -36.13 11.64
C SER A 320 14.37 -34.67 11.64
N GLU A 321 14.47 -34.01 10.49
CA GLU A 321 15.10 -32.70 10.33
C GLU A 321 14.12 -31.62 9.84
N ILE A 322 13.20 -31.97 8.95
CA ILE A 322 12.28 -31.03 8.32
C ILE A 322 10.82 -31.46 8.40
N ILE A 323 9.94 -30.49 8.30
CA ILE A 323 8.51 -30.65 8.02
C ILE A 323 8.25 -30.05 6.66
N MET A 324 7.67 -30.82 5.73
CA MET A 324 7.11 -30.32 4.48
C MET A 324 5.68 -29.89 4.73
N LEU A 325 5.39 -28.62 4.52
CA LEU A 325 4.07 -28.03 4.61
C LEU A 325 3.53 -27.72 3.21
N LYS A 326 2.22 -27.78 3.03
CA LYS A 326 1.54 -27.39 1.79
C LYS A 326 0.28 -26.62 2.04
N LYS A 327 -0.10 -25.76 1.08
CA LYS A 327 -1.36 -25.02 1.07
C LYS A 327 -1.96 -25.02 -0.34
N GLU A 328 -3.24 -25.33 -0.42
CA GLU A 328 -4.09 -25.10 -1.61
C GLU A 328 -4.51 -23.63 -1.66
N LEU A 329 -4.41 -22.95 -2.85
CA LEU A 329 -4.58 -21.52 -3.02
C LEU A 329 -5.92 -21.13 -3.67
#